data_b94e354fbdc85cbc7da5824d9f3e3b29
#
_entry.id   b94e354fbdc85cbc7da5824d9f3e3b29
#
_cell.length_a   1.000
_cell.length_b   1.000
_cell.length_c   1.000
_cell.angle_alpha   90.00
_cell.angle_beta   90.00
_cell.angle_gamma   90.00
#
_symmetry.space_group_name_H-M   'P 1'
#
loop_
_entity.id
_entity.type
_entity.pdbx_description
1 polymer ?
#
loop_
_entity_poly.entity_id
_entity_poly.type
_entity_poly.pdbx_seq_one_letter_code
_entity_poly.pdbx_strand_id
1 'polypeptide(L)'
;MDSKEKGFSILEVLIGVVILGIGLLGLIEMQVAAVTGNTSANLMSVATTLAQDQIEKLRNLSFTDPNLADIVANNATLGNPPNIASIDHADPNNPIDDSGGTTGLRRYLRFWNIADNMPITGVKTVVVFVYWGTVNGATGLTQHRVMIPTTQQP
;
A
#
# COMPACT_ATOMS: atom_id res chain seq x y z
N MET A 1 -36.92 -23.21 -57.66
CA MET A 1 -37.09 -22.23 -56.54
C MET A 1 -35.73 -21.60 -56.35
N ASP A 2 -35.48 -20.45 -57.02
CA ASP A 2 -34.23 -19.72 -56.86
C ASP A 2 -34.30 -18.89 -55.57
N SER A 3 -33.58 -19.31 -54.57
CA SER A 3 -33.29 -18.54 -53.38
C SER A 3 -32.30 -17.44 -53.78
N LYS A 4 -32.79 -16.21 -54.00
CA LYS A 4 -31.94 -15.03 -54.17
C LYS A 4 -31.15 -14.80 -52.86
N GLU A 5 -29.89 -15.13 -52.87
CA GLU A 5 -28.97 -14.79 -51.80
C GLU A 5 -28.89 -13.26 -51.76
N LYS A 6 -29.40 -12.66 -50.66
CA LYS A 6 -29.29 -11.22 -50.41
C LYS A 6 -27.92 -10.95 -49.83
N GLY A 7 -27.00 -10.35 -50.61
CA GLY A 7 -25.72 -9.87 -50.13
C GLY A 7 -25.88 -8.75 -49.14
N PHE A 8 -24.90 -8.60 -48.23
CA PHE A 8 -24.83 -7.49 -47.24
C PHE A 8 -24.68 -6.14 -47.94
N SER A 9 -25.44 -5.14 -47.45
CA SER A 9 -25.25 -3.78 -47.89
C SER A 9 -24.00 -3.17 -47.31
N ILE A 10 -23.28 -2.32 -48.07
CA ILE A 10 -22.12 -1.56 -47.57
C ILE A 10 -22.46 -0.77 -46.32
N LEU A 11 -23.67 -0.24 -46.23
CA LEU A 11 -24.16 0.49 -45.05
C LEU A 11 -24.25 -0.41 -43.82
N GLU A 12 -24.70 -1.66 -43.98
CA GLU A 12 -24.82 -2.63 -42.88
C GLU A 12 -23.45 -3.03 -42.32
N VAL A 13 -22.47 -3.22 -43.20
CA VAL A 13 -21.06 -3.46 -42.82
C VAL A 13 -20.49 -2.26 -42.08
N LEU A 14 -20.74 -1.04 -42.53
CA LEU A 14 -20.27 0.19 -41.93
C LEU A 14 -20.85 0.35 -40.51
N ILE A 15 -22.14 0.13 -40.32
CA ILE A 15 -22.79 0.17 -38.99
C ILE A 15 -22.21 -0.92 -38.09
N GLY A 16 -22.01 -2.13 -38.62
CA GLY A 16 -21.42 -3.22 -37.85
C GLY A 16 -20.00 -2.93 -37.33
N VAL A 17 -19.17 -2.30 -38.17
CA VAL A 17 -17.81 -1.89 -37.78
C VAL A 17 -17.83 -0.80 -36.72
N VAL A 18 -18.77 0.17 -36.79
CA VAL A 18 -18.90 1.21 -35.79
C VAL A 18 -19.32 0.61 -34.43
N ILE A 19 -20.31 -0.26 -34.42
CA ILE A 19 -20.78 -0.93 -33.18
C ILE A 19 -19.64 -1.78 -32.59
N LEU A 20 -18.93 -2.54 -33.43
CA LEU A 20 -17.78 -3.33 -33.01
C LEU A 20 -16.68 -2.44 -32.39
N GLY A 21 -16.40 -1.29 -33.02
CA GLY A 21 -15.40 -0.34 -32.50
C GLY A 21 -15.73 0.18 -31.12
N ILE A 22 -17.00 0.56 -30.88
CA ILE A 22 -17.48 0.99 -29.56
C ILE A 22 -17.34 -0.15 -28.53
N GLY A 23 -17.69 -1.36 -28.90
CA GLY A 23 -17.55 -2.54 -28.02
C GLY A 23 -16.10 -2.84 -27.65
N LEU A 24 -15.17 -2.69 -28.58
CA LEU A 24 -13.73 -2.88 -28.34
C LEU A 24 -13.16 -1.82 -27.40
N LEU A 25 -13.58 -0.54 -27.52
CA LEU A 25 -13.16 0.52 -26.58
C LEU A 25 -13.59 0.21 -25.15
N GLY A 26 -14.81 -0.26 -24.93
CA GLY A 26 -15.28 -0.67 -23.61
C GLY A 26 -14.46 -1.83 -23.01
N LEU A 27 -14.07 -2.80 -23.82
CA LEU A 27 -13.21 -3.91 -23.39
C LEU A 27 -11.80 -3.43 -22.98
N ILE A 28 -11.22 -2.48 -23.72
CA ILE A 28 -9.91 -1.90 -23.38
C ILE A 28 -9.96 -1.18 -22.03
N GLU A 29 -10.98 -0.38 -21.77
CA GLU A 29 -11.15 0.31 -20.48
C GLU A 29 -11.26 -0.67 -19.31
N MET A 30 -12.02 -1.77 -19.48
CA MET A 30 -12.12 -2.83 -18.48
C MET A 30 -10.77 -3.51 -18.22
N GLN A 31 -9.98 -3.78 -19.25
CA GLN A 31 -8.65 -4.38 -19.11
C GLN A 31 -7.69 -3.46 -18.35
N VAL A 32 -7.67 -2.16 -18.67
CA VAL A 32 -6.85 -1.17 -17.95
C VAL A 32 -7.25 -1.10 -16.48
N ALA A 33 -8.55 -1.06 -16.19
CA ALA A 33 -9.04 -1.06 -14.81
C ALA A 33 -8.65 -2.33 -14.05
N ALA A 34 -8.75 -3.50 -14.68
CA ALA A 34 -8.37 -4.78 -14.09
C ALA A 34 -6.87 -4.86 -13.78
N VAL A 35 -6.00 -4.42 -14.71
CA VAL A 35 -4.54 -4.40 -14.51
C VAL A 35 -4.16 -3.44 -13.39
N THR A 36 -4.74 -2.23 -13.37
CA THR A 36 -4.49 -1.23 -12.33
C THR A 36 -4.94 -1.74 -10.95
N GLY A 37 -6.12 -2.33 -10.87
CA GLY A 37 -6.64 -2.93 -9.65
C GLY A 37 -5.75 -4.06 -9.11
N ASN A 38 -5.30 -4.95 -9.99
CA ASN A 38 -4.41 -6.05 -9.62
C ASN A 38 -3.04 -5.54 -9.14
N THR A 39 -2.48 -4.53 -9.80
CA THR A 39 -1.22 -3.89 -9.38
C THR A 39 -1.36 -3.26 -7.99
N SER A 40 -2.44 -2.53 -7.74
CA SER A 40 -2.71 -1.91 -6.43
C SER A 40 -2.89 -2.94 -5.33
N ALA A 41 -3.61 -4.03 -5.60
CA ALA A 41 -3.78 -5.15 -4.67
C ALA A 41 -2.45 -5.84 -4.32
N ASN A 42 -1.58 -6.03 -5.32
CA ASN A 42 -0.25 -6.60 -5.10
C ASN A 42 0.62 -5.70 -4.22
N LEU A 43 0.67 -4.39 -4.50
CA LEU A 43 1.41 -3.43 -3.69
C LEU A 43 0.93 -3.42 -2.23
N MET A 44 -0.38 -3.46 -2.00
CA MET A 44 -0.98 -3.52 -0.67
C MET A 44 -0.65 -4.84 0.05
N SER A 45 -0.67 -5.97 -0.66
CA SER A 45 -0.30 -7.29 -0.12
C SER A 45 1.15 -7.30 0.35
N VAL A 46 2.07 -6.83 -0.48
CA VAL A 46 3.50 -6.73 -0.12
C VAL A 46 3.69 -5.79 1.07
N ALA A 47 3.07 -4.61 1.06
CA ALA A 47 3.15 -3.67 2.17
C ALA A 47 2.65 -4.28 3.49
N THR A 48 1.59 -5.09 3.43
CA THR A 48 1.07 -5.81 4.60
C THR A 48 2.09 -6.83 5.13
N THR A 49 2.71 -7.61 4.25
CA THR A 49 3.76 -8.55 4.62
C THR A 49 4.96 -7.84 5.26
N LEU A 50 5.42 -6.74 4.65
CA LEU A 50 6.53 -5.94 5.20
C LEU A 50 6.22 -5.34 6.58
N ALA A 51 4.95 -4.97 6.83
CA ALA A 51 4.52 -4.49 8.14
C ALA A 51 4.48 -5.62 9.17
N GLN A 52 3.99 -6.81 8.80
CA GLN A 52 3.96 -8.00 9.65
C GLN A 52 5.37 -8.46 10.03
N ASP A 53 6.29 -8.52 9.07
CA ASP A 53 7.69 -8.84 9.31
C ASP A 53 8.34 -7.89 10.32
N GLN A 54 8.03 -6.60 10.24
CA GLN A 54 8.55 -5.63 11.18
C GLN A 54 7.96 -5.81 12.58
N ILE A 55 6.67 -6.09 12.69
CA ILE A 55 6.02 -6.40 13.97
C ILE A 55 6.67 -7.60 14.62
N GLU A 56 6.91 -8.68 13.88
CA GLU A 56 7.55 -9.88 14.41
C GLU A 56 8.97 -9.59 14.90
N LYS A 57 9.74 -8.78 14.15
CA LYS A 57 11.07 -8.33 14.57
C LYS A 57 11.00 -7.54 15.88
N LEU A 58 10.08 -6.56 15.97
CA LEU A 58 9.93 -5.70 17.15
C LEU A 58 9.46 -6.51 18.37
N ARG A 59 8.57 -7.48 18.20
CA ARG A 59 8.09 -8.36 19.27
C ARG A 59 9.16 -9.28 19.86
N ASN A 60 10.20 -9.58 19.09
CA ASN A 60 11.32 -10.39 19.54
C ASN A 60 12.41 -9.57 20.26
N LEU A 61 12.27 -8.24 20.33
CA LEU A 61 13.19 -7.38 21.07
C LEU A 61 12.85 -7.35 22.56
N SER A 62 13.85 -7.03 23.36
CA SER A 62 13.66 -6.73 24.79
C SER A 62 12.73 -5.52 24.96
N PHE A 63 11.88 -5.53 25.97
CA PHE A 63 10.95 -4.41 26.27
C PHE A 63 11.67 -3.04 26.43
N THR A 64 12.95 -3.05 26.81
CA THR A 64 13.79 -1.86 26.97
C THR A 64 14.68 -1.55 25.77
N ASP A 65 14.47 -2.25 24.63
CA ASP A 65 15.26 -2.01 23.42
C ASP A 65 15.05 -0.58 22.89
N PRO A 66 16.12 0.10 22.44
CA PRO A 66 16.01 1.46 21.87
C PRO A 66 15.02 1.58 20.70
N ASN A 67 14.83 0.51 19.91
CA ASN A 67 13.82 0.50 18.82
C ASN A 67 12.37 0.46 19.31
N LEU A 68 12.17 0.28 20.61
CA LEU A 68 10.87 0.32 21.29
C LEU A 68 10.75 1.54 22.22
N ALA A 69 11.58 2.57 22.02
CA ALA A 69 11.47 3.81 22.77
C ALA A 69 10.38 4.72 22.18
N ASP A 70 9.53 5.27 23.06
CA ASP A 70 8.62 6.38 22.73
C ASP A 70 9.46 7.67 22.73
N ILE A 71 9.83 8.14 21.53
CA ILE A 71 10.77 9.27 21.35
C ILE A 71 10.01 10.56 21.14
N VAL A 72 8.87 10.50 20.45
CA VAL A 72 8.06 11.67 20.10
C VAL A 72 6.75 11.59 20.88
N ALA A 73 6.38 12.65 21.59
CA ALA A 73 5.11 12.72 22.33
C ALA A 73 3.91 12.79 21.36
N ASN A 74 3.63 11.68 20.67
CA ASN A 74 2.66 11.57 19.59
C ASN A 74 1.45 10.68 19.90
N ASN A 75 1.24 10.30 21.15
CA ASN A 75 0.23 9.31 21.55
C ASN A 75 -1.19 9.63 21.02
N ALA A 76 -1.53 10.91 20.87
CA ALA A 76 -2.80 11.34 20.27
C ALA A 76 -2.89 11.05 18.76
N THR A 77 -1.76 10.94 18.06
CA THR A 77 -1.68 10.71 16.61
C THR A 77 -0.95 9.41 16.27
N LEU A 78 -0.81 8.51 17.25
CA LEU A 78 -0.05 7.26 17.15
C LEU A 78 -0.33 6.48 15.86
N GLY A 79 -1.60 6.35 15.48
CA GLY A 79 -2.03 5.66 14.25
C GLY A 79 -2.15 6.55 13.02
N ASN A 80 -1.94 7.87 13.15
CA ASN A 80 -2.09 8.82 12.04
C ASN A 80 -1.12 9.99 12.16
N PRO A 81 0.20 9.74 12.02
CA PRO A 81 1.19 10.81 12.10
C PRO A 81 0.97 11.85 11.02
N PRO A 82 0.97 13.15 11.34
CA PRO A 82 0.74 14.23 10.37
C PRO A 82 1.90 14.42 9.39
N ASN A 83 3.10 14.01 9.77
CA ASN A 83 4.32 14.09 8.97
C ASN A 83 5.38 13.12 9.49
N ILE A 84 6.48 12.99 8.76
CA ILE A 84 7.60 12.10 9.11
C ILE A 84 8.27 12.49 10.44
N ALA A 85 8.27 13.77 10.82
CA ALA A 85 8.87 14.23 12.09
C ALA A 85 8.03 13.83 13.32
N SER A 86 6.79 13.37 13.12
CA SER A 86 5.89 12.87 14.17
C SER A 86 5.98 11.35 14.33
N ILE A 87 7.01 10.72 13.77
CA ILE A 87 7.22 9.26 13.81
C ILE A 87 8.44 8.97 14.67
N ASP A 88 8.32 8.00 15.59
CA ASP A 88 9.40 7.65 16.52
C ASP A 88 10.58 7.02 15.80
N HIS A 89 10.31 6.07 14.90
CA HIS A 89 11.35 5.27 14.29
C HIS A 89 11.14 5.09 12.79
N ALA A 90 12.25 5.07 12.06
CA ALA A 90 12.31 4.76 10.63
C ALA A 90 13.23 3.55 10.39
N ASP A 91 12.87 2.72 9.41
CA ASP A 91 13.78 1.69 8.94
C ASP A 91 15.06 2.35 8.38
N PRO A 92 16.25 1.95 8.85
CA PRO A 92 17.52 2.54 8.39
C PRO A 92 17.78 2.31 6.89
N ASN A 93 17.10 1.31 6.30
CA ASN A 93 17.23 0.97 4.88
C ASN A 93 16.21 1.67 3.99
N ASN A 94 15.36 2.56 4.54
CA ASN A 94 14.33 3.26 3.75
C ASN A 94 14.94 4.07 2.58
N PRO A 95 14.31 4.01 1.40
CA PRO A 95 13.20 3.13 0.98
C PRO A 95 13.67 1.69 0.79
N ILE A 96 12.79 0.74 1.06
CA ILE A 96 13.01 -0.71 0.94
C ILE A 96 12.31 -1.29 -0.29
N ASP A 97 12.76 -2.47 -0.72
CA ASP A 97 12.16 -3.25 -1.81
C ASP A 97 11.05 -4.20 -1.31
N ASP A 98 10.52 -5.00 -2.19
CA ASP A 98 9.42 -5.95 -1.95
C ASP A 98 9.78 -7.05 -0.93
N SER A 99 11.09 -7.27 -0.67
CA SER A 99 11.61 -8.22 0.33
C SER A 99 12.01 -7.56 1.65
N GLY A 100 11.88 -6.25 1.76
CA GLY A 100 12.36 -5.46 2.91
C GLY A 100 13.85 -5.18 2.88
N GLY A 101 14.52 -5.43 1.76
CA GLY A 101 15.92 -5.15 1.51
C GLY A 101 16.16 -3.88 0.69
N THR A 102 17.38 -3.77 0.13
CA THR A 102 17.83 -2.61 -0.66
C THR A 102 18.30 -2.97 -2.06
N THR A 103 18.22 -4.25 -2.45
CA THR A 103 18.78 -4.77 -3.70
C THR A 103 17.80 -4.70 -4.87
N GLY A 104 16.50 -4.68 -4.60
CA GLY A 104 15.43 -4.62 -5.58
C GLY A 104 14.93 -3.20 -5.85
N LEU A 105 13.73 -3.12 -6.45
CA LEU A 105 13.06 -1.84 -6.69
C LEU A 105 12.52 -1.26 -5.38
N ARG A 106 13.19 -0.24 -4.89
CA ARG A 106 12.94 0.40 -3.60
C ARG A 106 11.77 1.38 -3.68
N ARG A 107 10.58 0.93 -3.30
CA ARG A 107 9.34 1.69 -3.42
C ARG A 107 8.54 1.84 -2.12
N TYR A 108 8.97 1.17 -1.02
CA TYR A 108 8.28 1.20 0.26
C TYR A 108 9.08 1.98 1.29
N LEU A 109 8.37 2.72 2.15
CA LEU A 109 8.91 3.40 3.32
C LEU A 109 8.28 2.77 4.55
N ARG A 110 9.10 2.22 5.45
CA ARG A 110 8.66 1.54 6.67
C ARG A 110 9.04 2.35 7.90
N PHE A 111 8.06 2.58 8.76
CA PHE A 111 8.18 3.36 9.98
C PHE A 111 7.37 2.69 11.09
N TRP A 112 7.65 3.06 12.34
CA TRP A 112 6.81 2.66 13.47
C TRP A 112 6.78 3.71 14.56
N ASN A 113 5.64 3.77 15.25
CA ASN A 113 5.41 4.58 16.43
C ASN A 113 5.23 3.70 17.66
N ILE A 114 5.66 4.21 18.79
CA ILE A 114 5.54 3.58 20.10
C ILE A 114 4.73 4.50 21.01
N ALA A 115 3.86 3.91 21.82
CA ALA A 115 3.22 4.59 22.93
C ALA A 115 3.43 3.79 24.21
N ASP A 116 4.13 4.38 25.16
CA ASP A 116 4.38 3.80 26.46
C ASP A 116 3.13 3.89 27.36
N ASN A 117 2.92 2.85 28.18
CA ASN A 117 1.80 2.76 29.12
C ASN A 117 0.42 2.85 28.44
N MET A 118 0.29 2.35 27.24
CA MET A 118 -0.95 2.24 26.48
C MET A 118 -1.20 0.80 26.03
N PRO A 119 -2.44 0.28 26.15
CA PRO A 119 -3.63 0.92 26.73
C PRO A 119 -3.63 0.96 28.25
N ILE A 120 -2.70 0.28 28.90
CA ILE A 120 -2.55 0.24 30.36
C ILE A 120 -1.09 0.40 30.76
N THR A 121 -0.85 0.81 32.01
CA THR A 121 0.52 0.95 32.56
C THR A 121 1.32 -0.35 32.42
N GLY A 122 2.58 -0.25 31.99
CA GLY A 122 3.48 -1.36 31.78
C GLY A 122 3.33 -2.07 30.42
N VAL A 123 2.46 -1.59 29.54
CA VAL A 123 2.29 -2.09 28.17
C VAL A 123 2.73 -1.02 27.16
N LYS A 124 3.39 -1.46 26.11
CA LYS A 124 3.71 -0.59 24.94
C LYS A 124 2.74 -0.92 23.81
N THR A 125 2.18 0.10 23.18
CA THR A 125 1.49 -0.03 21.89
C THR A 125 2.47 0.32 20.77
N VAL A 126 2.62 -0.58 19.84
CA VAL A 126 3.47 -0.41 18.65
C VAL A 126 2.58 -0.33 17.43
N VAL A 127 2.76 0.67 16.57
CA VAL A 127 2.05 0.80 15.31
C VAL A 127 3.05 0.88 14.17
N VAL A 128 3.03 -0.11 13.30
CA VAL A 128 3.91 -0.15 12.12
C VAL A 128 3.18 0.39 10.91
N PHE A 129 3.86 1.23 10.14
CA PHE A 129 3.38 1.82 8.89
C PHE A 129 4.27 1.39 7.74
N VAL A 130 3.67 1.03 6.63
CA VAL A 130 4.36 0.87 5.36
C VAL A 130 3.67 1.75 4.33
N TYR A 131 4.40 2.68 3.77
CA TYR A 131 3.94 3.65 2.79
C TYR A 131 4.50 3.33 1.40
N TRP A 132 3.72 3.58 0.34
CA TRP A 132 4.17 3.46 -1.04
C TRP A 132 3.49 4.50 -1.94
N GLY A 133 4.09 4.75 -3.11
CA GLY A 133 3.60 5.76 -4.06
C GLY A 133 4.45 7.03 -4.06
N THR A 134 3.85 8.15 -4.47
CA THR A 134 4.55 9.43 -4.54
C THR A 134 4.64 10.08 -3.17
N VAL A 135 5.85 10.48 -2.79
CA VAL A 135 6.11 11.18 -1.52
C VAL A 135 5.55 12.61 -1.61
N ASN A 136 4.75 12.97 -0.61
CA ASN A 136 4.32 14.36 -0.44
C ASN A 136 5.45 15.18 0.19
N GLY A 137 5.94 16.20 -0.52
CA GLY A 137 7.06 17.03 -0.07
C GLY A 137 6.81 17.79 1.24
N ALA A 138 5.55 18.10 1.59
CA ALA A 138 5.21 18.79 2.82
C ALA A 138 5.19 17.87 4.06
N THR A 139 4.75 16.63 3.89
CA THR A 139 4.61 15.66 5.00
C THR A 139 5.74 14.63 5.04
N GLY A 140 6.46 14.43 3.94
CA GLY A 140 7.44 13.35 3.77
C GLY A 140 6.83 11.95 3.64
N LEU A 141 5.49 11.83 3.63
CA LEU A 141 4.74 10.59 3.55
C LEU A 141 4.08 10.43 2.18
N THR A 142 3.81 9.19 1.77
CA THR A 142 3.10 8.89 0.52
C THR A 142 1.59 8.80 0.74
N GLN A 143 0.82 8.74 -0.35
CA GLN A 143 -0.64 8.69 -0.29
C GLN A 143 -1.19 7.34 0.16
N HIS A 144 -0.46 6.25 -0.09
CA HIS A 144 -0.91 4.89 0.23
C HIS A 144 -0.15 4.35 1.41
N ARG A 145 -0.86 3.70 2.34
CA ARG A 145 -0.24 3.05 3.51
C ARG A 145 -1.02 1.83 3.97
N VAL A 146 -0.30 0.93 4.61
CA VAL A 146 -0.83 -0.10 5.52
C VAL A 146 -0.38 0.25 6.93
N MET A 147 -1.25 0.02 7.91
CA MET A 147 -1.01 0.25 9.32
C MET A 147 -1.41 -0.98 10.11
N ILE A 148 -0.51 -1.52 10.93
CA ILE A 148 -0.81 -2.68 11.78
C ILE A 148 -0.41 -2.33 13.23
N PRO A 149 -1.38 -2.24 14.15
CA PRO A 149 -1.12 -2.07 15.58
C PRO A 149 -0.85 -3.41 16.26
N THR A 150 0.01 -3.40 17.27
CA THR A 150 0.23 -4.52 18.19
C THR A 150 0.55 -4.01 19.59
N THR A 151 0.48 -4.88 20.60
CA THR A 151 0.89 -4.55 21.97
C THR A 151 2.02 -5.44 22.40
N GLN A 152 2.92 -4.91 23.24
CA GLN A 152 4.03 -5.64 23.84
C GLN A 152 4.00 -5.47 25.37
N GLN A 153 4.23 -6.57 26.05
CA GLN A 153 4.33 -6.63 27.51
C GLN A 153 5.78 -6.98 27.91
N PRO A 154 6.17 -6.65 29.14
CA PRO A 154 7.47 -6.98 29.69
C PRO A 154 7.78 -8.47 29.69
#